data_4fbff1e67b5cf294ed8c16bcc008d3fe
#
_entry.id   4fbff1e67b5cf294ed8c16bcc008d3fe
#
_cell.length_a   1.000
_cell.length_b   1.000
_cell.length_c   1.000
_cell.angle_alpha   90.00
_cell.angle_beta   90.00
_cell.angle_gamma   90.00
#
_symmetry.space_group_name_H-M   'P 1'
#
loop_
_entity.id
_entity.type
_entity.pdbx_description
1 polymer ?
#
loop_
_entity_poly.entity_id
_entity_poly.type
_entity_poly.pdbx_seq_one_letter_code
_entity_poly.pdbx_strand_id
1 'polypeptide(L)'
;RRSTLAAWAGQAGAALHPLYEALKRFVLGSAVVQADETTVDMLDPGAGKTRKAYVWAYARGEFDPRPGVVYDFCPGRGSKYPLAFLGGLPSPPGSQADRPAESRDPPWSGTLVCDRYGGYDSVLDPKVFPQRVSAACAAHARRKFDELAKSGFGEQWNQKPT
;
A
#
# COMPACT_ATOMS: atom_id res chain seq x y z
N ARG A 1 -29.62 8.28 -14.59
CA ARG A 1 -29.10 7.22 -15.48
C ARG A 1 -27.73 6.77 -14.94
N ARG A 2 -27.35 5.48 -15.09
CA ARG A 2 -26.07 4.94 -14.53
C ARG A 2 -24.84 5.69 -15.05
N SER A 3 -24.85 6.09 -16.32
CA SER A 3 -23.76 6.87 -16.93
C SER A 3 -23.56 8.25 -16.30
N THR A 4 -24.65 8.92 -15.91
CA THR A 4 -24.60 10.22 -15.24
C THR A 4 -23.97 10.12 -13.85
N LEU A 5 -24.36 9.10 -13.07
CA LEU A 5 -23.78 8.85 -11.76
C LEU A 5 -22.29 8.51 -11.84
N ALA A 6 -21.89 7.68 -12.80
CA ALA A 6 -20.49 7.38 -13.04
C ALA A 6 -19.67 8.62 -13.43
N ALA A 7 -20.21 9.49 -14.28
CA ALA A 7 -19.58 10.75 -14.65
C ALA A 7 -19.40 11.68 -13.43
N TRP A 8 -20.44 11.83 -12.59
CA TRP A 8 -20.35 12.64 -11.38
C TRP A 8 -19.33 12.08 -10.37
N ALA A 9 -19.29 10.76 -10.19
CA ALA A 9 -18.28 10.13 -9.33
C ALA A 9 -16.87 10.41 -9.83
N GLY A 10 -16.64 10.32 -11.16
CA GLY A 10 -15.35 10.64 -11.76
C GLY A 10 -14.96 12.12 -11.57
N GLN A 11 -15.91 13.05 -11.78
CA GLN A 11 -15.70 14.48 -11.57
C GLN A 11 -15.38 14.80 -10.10
N ALA A 12 -16.12 14.19 -9.16
CA ALA A 12 -15.87 14.35 -7.73
C ALA A 12 -14.48 13.84 -7.35
N GLY A 13 -14.08 12.66 -7.87
CA GLY A 13 -12.74 12.12 -7.67
C GLY A 13 -11.64 13.05 -8.19
N ALA A 14 -11.82 13.60 -9.39
CA ALA A 14 -10.88 14.56 -9.95
C ALA A 14 -10.79 15.86 -9.11
N ALA A 15 -11.92 16.37 -8.62
CA ALA A 15 -11.95 17.54 -7.76
C ALA A 15 -11.30 17.30 -6.38
N LEU A 16 -11.33 16.07 -5.87
CA LEU A 16 -10.72 15.68 -4.60
C LEU A 16 -9.22 15.34 -4.73
N HIS A 17 -8.67 15.26 -5.94
CA HIS A 17 -7.27 14.90 -6.13
C HIS A 17 -6.26 15.81 -5.38
N PRO A 18 -6.43 17.14 -5.29
CA PRO A 18 -5.53 17.97 -4.50
C PRO A 18 -5.52 17.60 -3.01
N LEU A 19 -6.68 17.19 -2.47
CA LEU A 19 -6.80 16.71 -1.09
C LEU A 19 -6.09 15.37 -0.89
N TYR A 20 -6.23 14.46 -1.85
CA TYR A 20 -5.48 13.19 -1.87
C TYR A 20 -3.96 13.44 -1.83
N GLU A 21 -3.45 14.34 -2.67
CA GLU A 21 -2.02 14.68 -2.69
C GLU A 21 -1.55 15.33 -1.38
N ALA A 22 -2.37 16.17 -0.77
CA ALA A 22 -2.07 16.75 0.53
C ALA A 22 -2.02 15.68 1.62
N LEU A 23 -2.97 14.74 1.62
CA LEU A 23 -3.03 13.63 2.57
C LEU A 23 -1.85 12.67 2.36
N LYS A 24 -1.49 12.38 1.12
CA LYS A 24 -0.30 11.58 0.78
C LYS A 24 0.96 12.21 1.38
N ARG A 25 1.20 13.50 1.13
CA ARG A 25 2.35 14.22 1.73
C ARG A 25 2.30 14.20 3.25
N PHE A 26 1.12 14.36 3.84
CA PHE A 26 0.96 14.28 5.28
C PHE A 26 1.37 12.92 5.82
N VAL A 27 0.92 11.81 5.20
CA VAL A 27 1.29 10.45 5.61
C VAL A 27 2.78 10.21 5.40
N LEU A 28 3.35 10.60 4.27
CA LEU A 28 4.76 10.45 3.98
C LEU A 28 5.67 11.37 4.79
N GLY A 29 5.13 12.34 5.51
CA GLY A 29 5.86 13.12 6.51
C GLY A 29 6.15 12.36 7.82
N SER A 30 5.68 11.12 7.97
CA SER A 30 5.99 10.25 9.12
C SER A 30 7.28 9.48 8.90
N ALA A 31 8.06 9.33 9.98
CA ALA A 31 9.25 8.46 9.98
C ALA A 31 8.90 6.97 9.94
N VAL A 32 7.68 6.61 10.31
CA VAL A 32 7.16 5.24 10.26
C VAL A 32 5.88 5.23 9.46
N VAL A 33 5.82 4.42 8.42
CA VAL A 33 4.62 4.20 7.61
C VAL A 33 4.26 2.72 7.66
N GLN A 34 3.00 2.44 7.95
CA GLN A 34 2.42 1.10 7.82
C GLN A 34 1.81 0.97 6.43
N ALA A 35 2.06 -0.13 5.74
CA ALA A 35 1.51 -0.42 4.43
C ALA A 35 0.88 -1.80 4.40
N ASP A 36 -0.30 -1.88 3.79
CA ASP A 36 -1.03 -3.12 3.55
C ASP A 36 -1.87 -2.98 2.28
N GLU A 37 -2.18 -4.07 1.62
CA GLU A 37 -3.04 -4.04 0.45
C GLU A 37 -4.16 -5.07 0.54
N THR A 38 -5.33 -4.70 0.06
CA THR A 38 -6.49 -5.58 -0.03
C THR A 38 -6.99 -5.69 -1.47
N THR A 39 -7.51 -6.86 -1.82
CA THR A 39 -8.07 -7.10 -3.14
C THR A 39 -9.48 -6.50 -3.25
N VAL A 40 -9.79 -5.93 -4.41
CA VAL A 40 -11.13 -5.50 -4.79
C VAL A 40 -11.45 -6.00 -6.18
N ASP A 41 -12.71 -6.34 -6.42
CA ASP A 41 -13.17 -6.75 -7.73
C ASP A 41 -13.51 -5.51 -8.57
N MET A 42 -12.81 -5.34 -9.68
CA MET A 42 -13.03 -4.28 -10.63
C MET A 42 -13.73 -4.81 -11.87
N LEU A 43 -14.76 -4.12 -12.33
CA LEU A 43 -15.42 -4.45 -13.60
C LEU A 43 -14.42 -4.35 -14.75
N ASP A 44 -14.47 -5.34 -15.64
CA ASP A 44 -13.69 -5.35 -16.88
C ASP A 44 -14.66 -5.20 -18.05
N PRO A 45 -14.88 -3.98 -18.53
CA PRO A 45 -15.87 -3.71 -19.58
C PRO A 45 -15.54 -4.48 -20.86
N GLY A 46 -16.52 -5.22 -21.36
CA GLY A 46 -16.37 -6.05 -22.56
C GLY A 46 -15.89 -7.49 -22.29
N ALA A 47 -15.35 -7.78 -21.13
CA ALA A 47 -14.87 -9.13 -20.79
C ALA A 47 -15.95 -10.03 -20.11
N GLY A 48 -17.10 -9.47 -19.75
CA GLY A 48 -18.19 -10.20 -19.06
C GLY A 48 -17.83 -10.74 -17.67
N LYS A 49 -16.72 -10.28 -17.09
CA LYS A 49 -16.20 -10.69 -15.78
C LYS A 49 -15.55 -9.54 -15.03
N THR A 50 -15.26 -9.75 -13.77
CA THR A 50 -14.41 -8.86 -12.98
C THR A 50 -12.94 -9.29 -13.07
N ARG A 51 -12.04 -8.34 -12.80
CA ARG A 51 -10.62 -8.60 -12.55
C ARG A 51 -10.23 -8.11 -11.17
N LYS A 52 -9.21 -8.70 -10.58
CA LYS A 52 -8.66 -8.25 -9.30
C LYS A 52 -7.91 -6.95 -9.50
N ALA A 53 -8.28 -5.96 -8.70
CA ALA A 53 -7.52 -4.75 -8.45
C ALA A 53 -7.22 -4.68 -6.96
N TYR A 54 -6.48 -3.66 -6.53
CA TYR A 54 -5.98 -3.56 -5.15
C TYR A 54 -6.19 -2.15 -4.62
N VAL A 55 -6.55 -2.07 -3.36
CA VAL A 55 -6.50 -0.84 -2.58
C VAL A 55 -5.34 -0.97 -1.62
N TRP A 56 -4.34 -0.11 -1.80
CA TRP A 56 -3.20 0.02 -0.92
C TRP A 56 -3.53 1.05 0.16
N ALA A 57 -3.34 0.68 1.40
CA ALA A 57 -3.49 1.57 2.54
C ALA A 57 -2.11 1.94 3.07
N TYR A 58 -1.85 3.23 3.21
CA TYR A 58 -0.64 3.73 3.86
C TYR A 58 -1.05 4.56 5.06
N ALA A 59 -0.59 4.18 6.24
CA ALA A 59 -0.94 4.83 7.50
C ALA A 59 0.31 5.33 8.22
N ARG A 60 0.18 6.43 8.94
CA ARG A 60 1.23 6.86 9.87
C ARG A 60 1.40 5.84 10.98
N GLY A 61 2.62 5.73 11.52
CA GLY A 61 2.92 4.77 12.59
C GLY A 61 2.00 4.94 13.79
N GLU A 62 1.74 3.85 14.48
CA GLU A 62 0.81 3.80 15.63
C GLU A 62 1.14 4.82 16.74
N PHE A 63 2.42 5.11 16.92
CA PHE A 63 2.90 6.08 17.93
C PHE A 63 3.05 7.51 17.41
N ASP A 64 2.63 7.77 16.16
CA ASP A 64 2.63 9.13 15.64
C ASP A 64 1.50 9.92 16.31
N PRO A 65 1.77 11.09 16.89
CA PRO A 65 0.75 11.89 17.59
C PRO A 65 -0.37 12.41 16.64
N ARG A 66 -0.15 12.35 15.35
CA ARG A 66 -1.11 12.76 14.32
C ARG A 66 -1.46 11.58 13.43
N PRO A 67 -2.49 10.81 13.78
CA PRO A 67 -2.91 9.67 12.97
C PRO A 67 -3.39 10.13 11.57
N GLY A 68 -3.21 9.28 10.60
CA GLY A 68 -3.68 9.52 9.24
C GLY A 68 -3.46 8.31 8.35
N VAL A 69 -4.36 8.12 7.40
CA VAL A 69 -4.29 7.05 6.42
C VAL A 69 -4.67 7.61 5.05
N VAL A 70 -4.00 7.13 4.03
CA VAL A 70 -4.33 7.41 2.64
C VAL A 70 -4.46 6.08 1.89
N TYR A 71 -5.41 6.04 0.97
CA TYR A 71 -5.68 4.88 0.14
C TYR A 71 -5.30 5.16 -1.30
N ASP A 72 -4.62 4.21 -1.93
CA ASP A 72 -4.23 4.27 -3.33
C ASP A 72 -4.84 3.08 -4.09
N PHE A 73 -5.64 3.36 -5.12
CA PHE A 73 -6.25 2.33 -5.93
C PHE A 73 -5.34 1.96 -7.10
N CYS A 74 -5.00 0.67 -7.20
CA CYS A 74 -4.11 0.17 -8.22
C CYS A 74 -4.72 -1.02 -8.98
N PRO A 75 -4.59 -1.08 -10.31
CA PRO A 75 -5.10 -2.19 -11.11
C PRO A 75 -4.31 -3.49 -10.95
N GLY A 76 -3.31 -3.53 -10.07
CA GLY A 76 -2.47 -4.69 -9.80
C GLY A 76 -1.71 -4.62 -8.49
N ARG A 77 -0.98 -5.68 -8.16
CA ARG A 77 -0.24 -5.85 -6.89
C ARG A 77 1.28 -5.65 -7.03
N GLY A 78 1.78 -5.34 -8.23
CA GLY A 78 3.23 -5.30 -8.47
C GLY A 78 3.96 -4.20 -7.70
N SER A 79 5.26 -4.39 -7.47
CA SER A 79 6.16 -3.48 -6.75
C SER A 79 6.19 -2.04 -7.30
N LYS A 80 5.86 -1.86 -8.58
CA LYS A 80 5.78 -0.54 -9.21
C LYS A 80 4.82 0.43 -8.50
N TYR A 81 3.76 -0.09 -7.86
CA TYR A 81 2.78 0.75 -7.19
C TYR A 81 3.31 1.34 -5.88
N PRO A 82 3.78 0.54 -4.91
CA PRO A 82 4.40 1.11 -3.71
C PRO A 82 5.67 1.91 -4.03
N LEU A 83 6.44 1.55 -5.08
CA LEU A 83 7.56 2.37 -5.53
C LEU A 83 7.10 3.76 -5.98
N ALA A 84 6.05 3.85 -6.79
CA ALA A 84 5.51 5.12 -7.25
C ALA A 84 4.93 5.95 -6.09
N PHE A 85 4.27 5.27 -5.14
CA PHE A 85 3.69 5.95 -3.98
C PHE A 85 4.75 6.53 -3.04
N LEU A 86 5.77 5.75 -2.68
CA LEU A 86 6.84 6.14 -1.74
C LEU A 86 7.94 7.00 -2.40
N GLY A 87 7.80 7.30 -3.68
CA GLY A 87 8.81 7.99 -4.45
C GLY A 87 10.01 7.09 -4.77
N GLY A 88 10.34 6.91 -6.02
CA GLY A 88 11.46 6.05 -6.44
C GLY A 88 11.40 5.61 -7.89
N LEU A 89 10.30 5.84 -8.58
CA LEU A 89 10.22 5.67 -10.02
C LEU A 89 10.12 7.03 -10.72
N PRO A 90 10.74 7.16 -11.89
CA PRO A 90 10.40 8.26 -12.78
C PRO A 90 8.89 8.17 -13.07
N SER A 91 8.21 9.29 -12.96
CA SER A 91 6.79 9.35 -13.32
C SER A 91 6.59 8.93 -14.76
N PRO A 92 5.52 8.19 -15.10
CA PRO A 92 5.18 7.89 -16.50
C PRO A 92 5.02 9.18 -17.31
N PRO A 93 5.27 9.16 -18.62
CA PRO A 93 5.01 10.32 -19.51
C PRO A 93 3.57 10.83 -19.33
N GLY A 94 3.40 12.13 -19.14
CA GLY A 94 2.09 12.76 -18.89
C GLY A 94 1.64 12.78 -17.43
N SER A 95 2.38 12.17 -16.50
CA SER A 95 2.21 12.37 -15.07
C SER A 95 3.19 13.47 -14.60
N GLN A 96 3.36 13.68 -13.32
CA GLN A 96 4.21 14.75 -12.73
C GLN A 96 5.63 14.93 -13.36
N ALA A 97 5.99 14.16 -14.40
CA ALA A 97 7.27 14.25 -15.10
C ALA A 97 7.55 15.63 -15.70
N ASP A 98 6.49 16.35 -16.08
CA ASP A 98 6.59 17.72 -16.64
C ASP A 98 6.72 18.81 -15.57
N ARG A 99 6.69 18.44 -14.27
CA ARG A 99 7.00 19.38 -13.20
C ARG A 99 8.50 19.63 -13.13
N PRO A 100 8.93 20.88 -12.91
CA PRO A 100 10.33 21.21 -12.66
C PRO A 100 10.89 20.31 -11.54
N ALA A 101 12.15 19.90 -11.64
CA ALA A 101 12.80 19.01 -10.67
C ALA A 101 12.71 19.55 -9.22
N GLU A 102 12.65 20.86 -9.08
CA GLU A 102 12.51 21.59 -7.81
C GLU A 102 11.13 21.38 -7.12
N SER A 103 10.14 20.90 -7.85
CA SER A 103 8.78 20.64 -7.32
C SER A 103 8.49 19.17 -7.03
N ARG A 104 9.50 18.31 -7.13
CA ARG A 104 9.36 16.88 -6.82
C ARG A 104 9.65 16.67 -5.34
N ASP A 105 8.66 16.12 -4.64
CA ASP A 105 8.90 15.66 -3.27
C ASP A 105 10.03 14.62 -3.29
N PRO A 106 11.00 14.68 -2.35
CA PRO A 106 12.05 13.68 -2.27
C PRO A 106 11.46 12.31 -2.01
N PRO A 107 12.13 11.23 -2.44
CA PRO A 107 11.70 9.87 -2.09
C PRO A 107 11.56 9.74 -0.57
N TRP A 108 10.47 9.14 -0.14
CA TRP A 108 10.25 8.89 1.27
C TRP A 108 11.37 8.00 1.84
N SER A 109 11.77 8.29 3.07
CA SER A 109 12.74 7.50 3.84
C SER A 109 12.18 7.27 5.25
N GLY A 110 12.52 6.14 5.85
CA GLY A 110 12.04 5.78 7.18
C GLY A 110 11.76 4.28 7.31
N THR A 111 10.98 3.90 8.31
CA THR A 111 10.62 2.51 8.59
C THR A 111 9.29 2.17 7.95
N LEU A 112 9.30 1.23 7.01
CA LEU A 112 8.08 0.65 6.43
C LEU A 112 7.68 -0.60 7.20
N VAL A 113 6.51 -0.56 7.82
CA VAL A 113 5.90 -1.71 8.50
C VAL A 113 4.92 -2.35 7.53
N CYS A 114 5.23 -3.55 7.05
CA CYS A 114 4.39 -4.28 6.08
C CYS A 114 4.39 -5.77 6.36
N ASP A 115 3.56 -6.52 5.64
CA ASP A 115 3.73 -7.96 5.55
C ASP A 115 5.02 -8.30 4.78
N ARG A 116 5.37 -9.58 4.73
CA ARG A 116 6.57 -10.04 3.98
C ARG A 116 6.25 -10.31 2.51
N TYR A 117 5.28 -9.59 1.94
CA TYR A 117 4.98 -9.73 0.53
C TYR A 117 6.14 -9.23 -0.35
N GLY A 118 6.59 -10.06 -1.31
CA GLY A 118 7.74 -9.76 -2.18
C GLY A 118 7.59 -8.50 -3.06
N GLY A 119 6.39 -7.95 -3.17
CA GLY A 119 6.15 -6.65 -3.83
C GLY A 119 6.84 -5.48 -3.14
N TYR A 120 7.20 -5.62 -1.86
CA TYR A 120 7.94 -4.60 -1.11
C TYR A 120 9.46 -4.73 -1.24
N ASP A 121 10.00 -5.84 -1.79
CA ASP A 121 11.44 -6.07 -1.87
C ASP A 121 12.16 -4.96 -2.64
N SER A 122 11.60 -4.55 -3.79
CA SER A 122 12.17 -3.46 -4.59
C SER A 122 12.11 -2.09 -3.91
N VAL A 123 11.11 -1.90 -3.04
CA VAL A 123 10.92 -0.66 -2.28
C VAL A 123 11.91 -0.55 -1.14
N LEU A 124 12.33 -1.68 -0.61
CA LEU A 124 13.18 -1.85 0.57
C LEU A 124 14.60 -2.31 0.20
N ASP A 125 14.96 -2.33 -1.09
CA ASP A 125 16.31 -2.69 -1.52
C ASP A 125 17.33 -1.67 -0.96
N PRO A 126 18.22 -2.09 -0.05
CA PRO A 126 19.16 -1.19 0.59
C PRO A 126 20.22 -0.63 -0.37
N LYS A 127 20.40 -1.25 -1.54
CA LYS A 127 21.28 -0.74 -2.59
C LYS A 127 20.70 0.47 -3.30
N VAL A 128 19.36 0.55 -3.35
CA VAL A 128 18.64 1.64 -4.02
C VAL A 128 18.15 2.67 -3.00
N PHE A 129 17.66 2.19 -1.86
CA PHE A 129 17.07 3.01 -0.80
C PHE A 129 17.71 2.72 0.56
N PRO A 130 18.98 3.11 0.78
CA PRO A 130 19.71 2.78 2.01
C PRO A 130 19.11 3.40 3.27
N GLN A 131 18.21 4.38 3.13
CA GLN A 131 17.53 5.05 4.25
C GLN A 131 16.16 4.46 4.58
N ARG A 132 15.76 3.37 3.89
CA ARG A 132 14.50 2.67 4.18
C ARG A 132 14.77 1.42 5.00
N VAL A 133 14.03 1.28 6.09
CA VAL A 133 14.13 0.13 7.00
C VAL A 133 12.85 -0.70 6.88
N SER A 134 13.01 -2.01 6.77
CA SER A 134 11.88 -2.94 6.79
C SER A 134 11.55 -3.36 8.23
N ALA A 135 10.28 -3.27 8.61
CA ALA A 135 9.76 -3.86 9.83
C ALA A 135 8.59 -4.80 9.51
N ALA A 136 8.59 -5.98 10.12
CA ALA A 136 7.50 -6.93 9.92
C ALA A 136 6.26 -6.52 10.72
N CYS A 137 5.09 -6.62 10.12
CA CYS A 137 3.82 -6.36 10.79
C CYS A 137 3.51 -7.49 11.79
N ALA A 138 3.48 -7.16 13.09
CA ALA A 138 3.19 -8.11 14.16
C ALA A 138 1.77 -8.70 14.06
N ALA A 139 0.80 -7.95 13.54
CA ALA A 139 -0.56 -8.45 13.34
C ALA A 139 -0.60 -9.59 12.30
N HIS A 140 0.19 -9.51 11.24
CA HIS A 140 0.31 -10.58 10.25
C HIS A 140 1.02 -11.81 10.84
N ALA A 141 2.08 -11.61 11.62
CA ALA A 141 2.76 -12.69 12.33
C ALA A 141 1.80 -13.40 13.29
N ARG A 142 1.08 -12.64 14.13
CA ARG A 142 0.09 -13.18 15.08
C ARG A 142 -0.98 -14.02 14.35
N ARG A 143 -1.49 -13.55 13.19
CA ARG A 143 -2.49 -14.30 12.41
C ARG A 143 -1.98 -15.69 12.03
N LYS A 144 -0.70 -15.82 11.67
CA LYS A 144 -0.10 -17.12 11.35
C LYS A 144 -0.04 -18.06 12.55
N PHE A 145 0.25 -17.54 13.73
CA PHE A 145 0.19 -18.35 14.96
C PHE A 145 -1.24 -18.75 15.32
N ASP A 146 -2.22 -17.85 15.14
CA ASP A 146 -3.64 -18.16 15.36
C ASP A 146 -4.13 -19.24 14.38
N GLU A 147 -3.74 -19.20 13.12
CA GLU A 147 -4.05 -20.21 12.10
C GLU A 147 -3.46 -21.58 12.50
N LEU A 148 -2.20 -21.62 12.95
CA LEU A 148 -1.56 -22.84 13.42
C LEU A 148 -2.25 -23.41 14.66
N ALA A 149 -2.60 -22.56 15.64
CA ALA A 149 -3.31 -23.00 16.84
C ALA A 149 -4.68 -23.62 16.49
N LYS A 150 -5.42 -23.00 15.55
CA LYS A 150 -6.73 -23.49 15.09
C LYS A 150 -6.65 -24.77 14.25
N SER A 151 -5.51 -25.04 13.62
CA SER A 151 -5.29 -26.26 12.84
C SER A 151 -5.02 -27.52 13.68
N GLY A 152 -5.02 -27.43 15.01
CA GLY A 152 -4.73 -28.53 15.92
C GLY A 152 -3.26 -28.93 16.01
N PHE A 153 -2.35 -28.13 15.41
CA PHE A 153 -0.92 -28.43 15.41
C PHE A 153 -0.33 -28.52 16.85
N GLY A 154 -0.95 -27.85 17.82
CA GLY A 154 -0.55 -27.92 19.24
C GLY A 154 -0.96 -29.21 19.95
N GLU A 155 -1.98 -29.92 19.49
CA GLU A 155 -2.45 -31.17 20.13
C GLU A 155 -1.52 -32.35 19.88
N GLN A 156 -0.80 -32.36 18.76
CA GLN A 156 0.15 -33.43 18.42
C GLN A 156 1.40 -33.42 19.31
N TRP A 157 1.78 -32.28 19.90
CA TRP A 157 2.94 -32.18 20.81
C TRP A 157 2.67 -32.70 22.21
N ASN A 158 1.40 -32.78 22.63
CA ASN A 158 1.02 -33.29 23.95
C ASN A 158 0.80 -34.80 23.99
N GLN A 159 0.83 -35.49 22.85
CA GLN A 159 0.82 -36.96 22.83
C GLN A 159 2.25 -37.47 22.99
N LYS A 160 2.73 -37.52 24.26
CA LYS A 160 3.93 -38.27 24.60
C LYS A 160 3.69 -39.75 24.25
N PRO A 161 4.59 -40.40 23.54
CA PRO A 161 4.55 -41.85 23.42
C PRO A 161 4.78 -42.44 24.82
N THR A 162 3.84 -43.24 25.28
CA THR A 162 3.97 -44.11 26.49
C THR A 162 4.98 -45.22 26.24
#